data_501dc54dd754ab35f8e1edcb8aaa9676
#
_entry.id   501dc54dd754ab35f8e1edcb8aaa9676
#
_cell.length_a   1.000
_cell.length_b   1.000
_cell.length_c   1.000
_cell.angle_alpha   90.00
_cell.angle_beta   90.00
_cell.angle_gamma   90.00
#
_symmetry.space_group_name_H-M   'P 1'
#
loop_
_entity.id
_entity.type
_entity.pdbx_description
1 polymer ?
#
loop_
_entity_poly.entity_id
_entity_poly.type
_entity_poly.pdbx_seq_one_letter_code
_entity_poly.pdbx_strand_id
1 'polypeptide(L)'
;MLIRKIIFGFGQGLKKAVSKQIASTQTEDIERAIMQMEQTEANRKKTEEIVVNSPSRRANSSFIPHPTKDALVLFGGEFYNGKHFLCSQHPPPRCGHQMIGTTIDGGQLWMFGGEYLSASSSQVHHYKELWLYHITNKIWQKSSDAPNGPSARSGHRMVLCKKQLIVFGGYYDNFTNYVYYNDVHSFSLEDYTWRPIVPSGVAPAPRSGCCMAALPDGRILIYGGYSKEKIKKDVDKGTVHNDMFLLTPDKNDSTGLKWKWVKVKPGGARPLPRSGLSMAVTVPATKAYTFGGVYDVEESEEDLSGTFFNDLHLLDLEQVIWRTVTLKGAKKVEGETMDAEMEESEPEPAVSTVVDDGIFKVTVGPALPQKAAKTPDPSKQSDEFAPSPRMSSGLAIKNGVLYLYGGLCEVGDKTITLCDFYSLGNCLHLVNQWCA
;
A
#
# COMPACT_ATOMS: atom_id res chain seq x y z
N MET A 1 27.33 -20.90 -34.44
CA MET A 1 25.91 -20.44 -34.28
C MET A 1 25.56 -20.26 -32.80
N LEU A 2 26.10 -21.05 -31.85
CA LEU A 2 25.88 -20.94 -30.43
C LEU A 2 26.43 -19.63 -29.82
N ILE A 3 27.64 -19.23 -30.20
CA ILE A 3 28.33 -18.03 -29.70
C ILE A 3 27.54 -16.73 -29.99
N ARG A 4 26.85 -16.63 -31.11
CA ARG A 4 26.02 -15.46 -31.45
C ARG A 4 24.75 -15.32 -30.58
N LYS A 5 24.20 -16.43 -30.08
CA LYS A 5 23.01 -16.38 -29.18
C LYS A 5 23.35 -15.93 -27.75
N ILE A 6 24.54 -16.27 -27.27
CA ILE A 6 24.99 -15.91 -25.93
C ILE A 6 25.29 -14.39 -25.82
N ILE A 7 25.84 -13.81 -26.90
CA ILE A 7 26.22 -12.38 -26.92
C ILE A 7 24.99 -11.43 -26.93
N PHE A 8 23.82 -11.89 -27.36
CA PHE A 8 22.61 -11.04 -27.40
C PHE A 8 21.97 -10.75 -26.02
N GLY A 9 22.31 -11.51 -24.99
CA GLY A 9 21.80 -11.33 -23.62
C GLY A 9 22.51 -10.29 -22.74
N PHE A 10 23.68 -9.81 -23.15
CA PHE A 10 24.52 -8.92 -22.32
C PHE A 10 24.36 -7.44 -22.69
N GLY A 11 24.44 -6.56 -21.68
CA GLY A 11 24.45 -5.11 -21.86
C GLY A 11 25.66 -4.63 -22.73
N GLN A 12 25.54 -3.44 -23.34
CA GLN A 12 26.53 -2.98 -24.35
C GLN A 12 27.97 -2.92 -23.85
N GLY A 13 28.22 -2.64 -22.55
CA GLY A 13 29.56 -2.61 -21.96
C GLY A 13 30.22 -4.00 -21.89
N LEU A 14 29.45 -5.02 -21.53
CA LEU A 14 29.92 -6.40 -21.43
C LEU A 14 30.18 -6.99 -22.82
N LYS A 15 29.36 -6.66 -23.82
CA LYS A 15 29.57 -7.07 -25.23
C LYS A 15 30.91 -6.63 -25.78
N LYS A 16 31.35 -5.41 -25.41
CA LYS A 16 32.66 -4.86 -25.84
C LYS A 16 33.84 -5.55 -25.16
N ALA A 17 33.70 -5.87 -23.87
CA ALA A 17 34.74 -6.60 -23.11
C ALA A 17 34.86 -8.05 -23.60
N VAL A 18 33.75 -8.76 -23.78
CA VAL A 18 33.70 -10.13 -24.30
C VAL A 18 34.27 -10.20 -25.72
N SER A 19 33.93 -9.28 -26.64
CA SER A 19 34.47 -9.24 -27.98
C SER A 19 35.99 -9.03 -28.04
N LYS A 20 36.54 -8.23 -27.09
CA LYS A 20 37.99 -7.97 -27.00
C LYS A 20 38.76 -9.18 -26.48
N GLN A 21 38.15 -9.97 -25.59
CA GLN A 21 38.75 -11.15 -24.97
C GLN A 21 38.67 -12.37 -25.89
N ILE A 22 37.57 -12.51 -26.68
CA ILE A 22 37.37 -13.56 -27.67
C ILE A 22 38.40 -13.49 -28.84
N ALA A 23 38.87 -12.27 -29.16
CA ALA A 23 39.85 -12.08 -30.25
C ALA A 23 41.27 -12.57 -29.90
N SER A 24 41.54 -12.98 -28.66
CA SER A 24 42.91 -13.31 -28.15
C SER A 24 43.07 -14.72 -27.58
N THR A 25 42.05 -15.60 -27.54
CA THR A 25 42.11 -16.88 -26.79
C THR A 25 41.53 -18.08 -27.52
N GLN A 26 42.02 -19.29 -27.21
CA GLN A 26 41.53 -20.56 -27.76
C GLN A 26 40.15 -20.91 -27.19
N THR A 27 39.35 -21.76 -27.90
CA THR A 27 37.91 -22.00 -27.66
C THR A 27 37.57 -22.45 -26.23
N GLU A 28 38.41 -23.27 -25.60
CA GLU A 28 38.21 -23.77 -24.22
C GLU A 28 38.36 -22.69 -23.14
N ASP A 29 39.26 -21.72 -23.37
CA ASP A 29 39.46 -20.60 -22.47
C ASP A 29 38.32 -19.60 -22.57
N ILE A 30 37.69 -19.50 -23.73
CA ILE A 30 36.52 -18.64 -23.96
C ILE A 30 35.28 -19.16 -23.18
N GLU A 31 35.02 -20.47 -23.27
CA GLU A 31 33.91 -21.09 -22.52
C GLU A 31 34.09 -20.94 -21.01
N ARG A 32 35.33 -21.11 -20.53
CA ARG A 32 35.66 -20.91 -19.10
C ARG A 32 35.50 -19.45 -18.67
N ALA A 33 35.89 -18.51 -19.50
CA ALA A 33 35.71 -17.08 -19.23
C ALA A 33 34.23 -16.67 -19.21
N ILE A 34 33.42 -17.21 -20.13
CA ILE A 34 31.96 -16.99 -20.16
C ILE A 34 31.31 -17.54 -18.87
N MET A 35 31.65 -18.78 -18.50
CA MET A 35 31.13 -19.42 -17.30
C MET A 35 31.53 -18.65 -16.02
N GLN A 36 32.75 -18.13 -15.93
CA GLN A 36 33.19 -17.28 -14.81
C GLN A 36 32.44 -15.94 -14.78
N MET A 37 32.18 -15.32 -15.92
CA MET A 37 31.40 -14.08 -16.00
C MET A 37 29.94 -14.32 -15.60
N GLU A 38 29.32 -15.40 -16.07
CA GLU A 38 27.95 -15.78 -15.69
C GLU A 38 27.86 -16.09 -14.19
N GLN A 39 28.83 -16.82 -13.64
CA GLN A 39 28.92 -17.10 -12.20
C GLN A 39 29.09 -15.83 -11.38
N THR A 40 29.95 -14.92 -11.83
CA THR A 40 30.20 -13.63 -11.18
C THR A 40 28.94 -12.75 -11.22
N GLU A 41 28.25 -12.72 -12.35
CA GLU A 41 27.01 -11.98 -12.49
C GLU A 41 25.87 -12.59 -11.67
N ALA A 42 25.77 -13.92 -11.62
CA ALA A 42 24.80 -14.63 -10.79
C ALA A 42 25.08 -14.37 -9.30
N ASN A 43 26.34 -14.40 -8.86
CA ASN A 43 26.72 -14.09 -7.47
C ASN A 43 26.45 -12.62 -7.12
N ARG A 44 26.65 -11.70 -8.04
CA ARG A 44 26.31 -10.28 -7.85
C ARG A 44 24.82 -10.02 -7.74
N LYS A 45 23.97 -10.83 -8.39
CA LYS A 45 22.51 -10.72 -8.37
C LYS A 45 21.88 -11.43 -7.17
N LYS A 46 22.62 -12.29 -6.49
CA LYS A 46 22.11 -13.08 -5.36
C LYS A 46 21.94 -12.20 -4.14
N THR A 47 20.73 -12.24 -3.58
CA THR A 47 20.44 -11.57 -2.32
C THR A 47 20.98 -12.40 -1.17
N GLU A 48 21.80 -11.79 -0.32
CA GLU A 48 22.28 -12.41 0.92
C GLU A 48 21.22 -12.24 2.03
N GLU A 49 20.91 -13.33 2.72
CA GLU A 49 20.02 -13.31 3.88
C GLU A 49 20.84 -13.13 5.16
N ILE A 50 20.56 -12.06 5.89
CA ILE A 50 21.18 -11.77 7.18
C ILE A 50 20.07 -11.75 8.22
N VAL A 51 20.25 -12.53 9.29
CA VAL A 51 19.34 -12.50 10.44
C VAL A 51 19.61 -11.21 11.21
N VAL A 52 18.58 -10.39 11.34
CA VAL A 52 18.58 -9.16 12.10
C VAL A 52 17.50 -9.20 13.18
N ASN A 53 17.61 -8.31 14.17
CA ASN A 53 16.60 -8.19 15.22
C ASN A 53 15.30 -7.56 14.66
N SER A 54 14.81 -6.49 15.29
CA SER A 54 13.60 -5.80 14.85
C SER A 54 13.80 -4.99 13.58
N PRO A 55 12.78 -4.87 12.71
CA PRO A 55 12.79 -3.89 11.65
C PRO A 55 12.86 -2.46 12.19
N SER A 56 13.48 -1.54 11.43
CA SER A 56 13.55 -0.12 11.81
C SER A 56 12.20 0.57 11.60
N ARG A 57 12.00 1.69 12.31
CA ARG A 57 10.83 2.58 12.16
C ARG A 57 10.58 2.89 10.69
N ARG A 58 9.32 2.84 10.24
CA ARG A 58 8.98 3.20 8.86
C ARG A 58 7.49 3.43 8.63
N ALA A 59 7.21 4.31 7.67
CA ALA A 59 5.89 4.54 7.12
C ALA A 59 5.93 4.38 5.59
N ASN A 60 4.79 4.35 4.93
CA ASN A 60 4.68 4.24 3.48
C ASN A 60 5.47 3.05 2.87
N SER A 61 5.65 1.99 3.66
CA SER A 61 6.28 0.73 3.26
C SER A 61 5.26 -0.24 2.65
N SER A 62 5.74 -1.18 1.85
CA SER A 62 4.94 -2.36 1.51
C SER A 62 5.04 -3.40 2.62
N PHE A 63 3.90 -3.81 3.17
CA PHE A 63 3.77 -4.82 4.20
C PHE A 63 2.73 -5.85 3.77
N ILE A 64 3.17 -7.03 3.36
CA ILE A 64 2.34 -8.03 2.70
C ILE A 64 2.60 -9.44 3.26
N PRO A 65 1.62 -10.36 3.16
CA PRO A 65 1.86 -11.78 3.46
C PRO A 65 2.87 -12.37 2.49
N HIS A 66 3.81 -13.18 3.01
CA HIS A 66 4.70 -13.96 2.16
C HIS A 66 3.87 -14.99 1.38
N PRO A 67 4.02 -15.11 0.04
CA PRO A 67 3.11 -15.89 -0.78
C PRO A 67 3.18 -17.40 -0.53
N THR A 68 4.32 -17.94 -0.07
CA THR A 68 4.53 -19.39 0.08
C THR A 68 4.92 -19.84 1.49
N LYS A 69 5.33 -18.94 2.38
CA LYS A 69 5.73 -19.25 3.76
C LYS A 69 4.76 -18.62 4.76
N ASP A 70 4.74 -19.12 5.98
CA ASP A 70 4.05 -18.48 7.11
C ASP A 70 4.93 -17.34 7.66
N ALA A 71 4.98 -16.26 6.92
CA ALA A 71 5.80 -15.09 7.20
C ALA A 71 5.17 -13.84 6.57
N LEU A 72 5.66 -12.68 6.97
CA LEU A 72 5.31 -11.38 6.42
C LEU A 72 6.52 -10.80 5.71
N VAL A 73 6.29 -10.00 4.68
CA VAL A 73 7.31 -9.28 3.93
C VAL A 73 7.13 -7.79 4.18
N LEU A 74 8.18 -7.14 4.66
CA LEU A 74 8.26 -5.70 4.82
C LEU A 74 9.35 -5.16 3.89
N PHE A 75 9.00 -4.22 3.01
CA PHE A 75 9.95 -3.66 2.05
C PHE A 75 9.82 -2.14 1.94
N GLY A 76 10.97 -1.46 1.87
CA GLY A 76 11.05 -0.02 1.68
C GLY A 76 10.45 0.77 2.83
N GLY A 77 9.78 1.87 2.51
CA GLY A 77 9.29 2.84 3.47
C GLY A 77 10.29 3.92 3.80
N GLU A 78 9.86 4.87 4.59
CA GLU A 78 10.65 6.03 4.97
C GLU A 78 10.66 6.24 6.48
N PHE A 79 11.77 6.74 6.98
CA PHE A 79 11.88 7.44 8.25
C PHE A 79 13.05 8.42 8.17
N TYR A 80 12.97 9.53 8.84
CA TYR A 80 13.99 10.55 8.79
C TYR A 80 15.15 10.23 9.74
N ASN A 81 16.35 9.91 9.18
CA ASN A 81 17.57 9.67 9.98
C ASN A 81 18.84 10.30 9.41
N GLY A 82 18.74 11.02 8.30
CA GLY A 82 19.90 11.71 7.67
C GLY A 82 20.96 10.80 7.05
N LYS A 83 20.73 9.49 6.90
CA LYS A 83 21.70 8.53 6.33
C LYS A 83 21.15 7.86 5.07
N HIS A 84 22.01 7.65 4.08
CA HIS A 84 21.67 7.03 2.80
C HIS A 84 22.49 5.78 2.55
N PHE A 85 21.88 4.79 1.87
CA PHE A 85 22.53 3.62 1.34
C PHE A 85 22.27 3.51 -0.16
N LEU A 86 23.33 3.40 -0.96
CA LEU A 86 23.24 3.15 -2.40
C LEU A 86 23.58 1.68 -2.68
N CYS A 87 22.71 0.99 -3.40
CA CYS A 87 22.97 -0.35 -3.91
C CYS A 87 22.57 -0.45 -5.38
N SER A 88 23.44 -0.97 -6.22
CA SER A 88 23.28 -0.95 -7.68
C SER A 88 22.55 -2.15 -8.30
N GLN A 89 22.19 -3.16 -7.49
CA GLN A 89 21.63 -4.43 -8.01
C GLN A 89 20.26 -4.81 -7.43
N HIS A 90 19.75 -4.01 -6.51
CA HIS A 90 18.44 -4.15 -5.90
C HIS A 90 17.60 -2.91 -6.26
N PRO A 91 16.27 -2.96 -6.12
CA PRO A 91 15.48 -1.75 -6.22
C PRO A 91 16.08 -0.67 -5.31
N PRO A 92 16.33 0.54 -5.81
CA PRO A 92 16.84 1.63 -4.99
C PRO A 92 15.87 1.94 -3.84
N PRO A 93 16.35 2.58 -2.75
CA PRO A 93 15.51 3.00 -1.63
C PRO A 93 14.28 3.76 -2.11
N ARG A 94 13.11 3.42 -1.57
CA ARG A 94 11.84 4.03 -1.97
C ARG A 94 10.74 3.89 -0.93
N CYS A 95 9.83 4.84 -0.92
CA CYS A 95 8.55 4.79 -0.22
C CYS A 95 7.39 5.02 -1.20
N GLY A 96 6.15 4.88 -0.76
CA GLY A 96 4.96 5.11 -1.60
C GLY A 96 4.80 4.18 -2.80
N HIS A 97 5.61 3.11 -2.88
CA HIS A 97 5.49 2.04 -3.88
C HIS A 97 4.42 1.01 -3.49
N GLN A 98 4.06 0.15 -4.43
CA GLN A 98 3.18 -1.01 -4.16
C GLN A 98 3.90 -2.32 -4.45
N MET A 99 3.64 -3.32 -3.61
CA MET A 99 4.18 -4.68 -3.77
C MET A 99 3.07 -5.72 -3.67
N ILE A 100 3.11 -6.73 -4.52
CA ILE A 100 2.18 -7.86 -4.57
C ILE A 100 2.96 -9.16 -4.54
N GLY A 101 2.49 -10.11 -3.71
CA GLY A 101 3.00 -11.49 -3.71
C GLY A 101 2.14 -12.41 -4.58
N THR A 102 2.78 -13.30 -5.33
CA THR A 102 2.14 -14.37 -6.11
C THR A 102 2.80 -15.72 -5.80
N THR A 103 2.05 -16.82 -5.94
CA THR A 103 2.58 -18.17 -5.75
C THR A 103 3.21 -18.77 -7.01
N ILE A 104 3.25 -18.01 -8.11
CA ILE A 104 3.81 -18.42 -9.39
C ILE A 104 5.30 -18.76 -9.22
N ASP A 105 5.78 -19.81 -9.87
CA ASP A 105 7.19 -20.25 -9.93
C ASP A 105 7.86 -20.38 -8.55
N GLY A 106 7.13 -20.89 -7.55
CA GLY A 106 7.63 -21.05 -6.19
C GLY A 106 7.59 -19.78 -5.34
N GLY A 107 6.97 -18.72 -5.84
CA GLY A 107 6.75 -17.45 -5.18
C GLY A 107 7.49 -16.28 -5.82
N GLN A 108 6.75 -15.22 -6.07
CA GLN A 108 7.24 -13.98 -6.69
C GLN A 108 6.71 -12.78 -5.93
N LEU A 109 7.52 -11.73 -5.82
CA LEU A 109 7.11 -10.40 -5.35
C LEU A 109 7.26 -9.41 -6.50
N TRP A 110 6.16 -8.76 -6.85
CA TRP A 110 6.11 -7.75 -7.90
C TRP A 110 6.00 -6.37 -7.25
N MET A 111 6.89 -5.46 -7.60
CA MET A 111 6.95 -4.11 -7.03
C MET A 111 6.96 -3.07 -8.14
N PHE A 112 6.11 -2.04 -8.02
CA PHE A 112 6.03 -0.94 -8.99
C PHE A 112 6.14 0.43 -8.32
N GLY A 113 6.82 1.36 -8.98
CA GLY A 113 6.82 2.79 -8.67
C GLY A 113 7.45 3.16 -7.33
N GLY A 114 6.91 4.19 -6.71
CA GLY A 114 7.41 4.81 -5.49
C GLY A 114 8.29 6.01 -5.74
N GLU A 115 8.76 6.61 -4.67
CA GLU A 115 9.59 7.80 -4.70
C GLU A 115 10.77 7.72 -3.74
N TYR A 116 11.74 8.55 -3.99
CA TYR A 116 12.89 8.78 -3.14
C TYR A 116 13.10 10.27 -2.96
N LEU A 117 13.14 10.72 -1.72
CA LEU A 117 13.48 12.08 -1.35
C LEU A 117 14.97 12.16 -1.04
N SER A 118 15.69 13.09 -1.70
CA SER A 118 17.13 13.27 -1.43
C SER A 118 17.35 13.80 0.00
N ALA A 119 18.55 13.50 0.58
CA ALA A 119 18.89 13.96 1.93
C ALA A 119 18.86 15.48 2.10
N SER A 120 19.15 16.21 1.04
CA SER A 120 19.03 17.67 1.03
C SER A 120 17.59 18.15 0.97
N SER A 121 16.60 17.21 0.87
CA SER A 121 15.18 17.50 0.64
C SER A 121 14.91 18.44 -0.53
N SER A 122 15.87 18.53 -1.47
CA SER A 122 15.82 19.45 -2.62
C SER A 122 15.33 18.78 -3.90
N GLN A 123 15.25 17.46 -3.94
CA GLN A 123 14.83 16.69 -5.11
C GLN A 123 14.02 15.47 -4.71
N VAL A 124 12.90 15.26 -5.39
CA VAL A 124 12.10 14.04 -5.34
C VAL A 124 12.29 13.30 -6.66
N HIS A 125 12.59 12.02 -6.58
CA HIS A 125 12.66 11.13 -7.73
C HIS A 125 11.55 10.09 -7.67
N HIS A 126 10.64 10.12 -8.63
CA HIS A 126 9.60 9.10 -8.77
C HIS A 126 10.04 7.99 -9.72
N TYR A 127 9.80 6.76 -9.33
CA TYR A 127 10.14 5.58 -10.10
C TYR A 127 8.98 5.13 -11.01
N LYS A 128 9.33 4.59 -12.18
CA LYS A 128 8.39 3.96 -13.13
C LYS A 128 8.69 2.48 -13.40
N GLU A 129 9.69 1.95 -12.70
CA GLU A 129 10.12 0.58 -12.93
C GLU A 129 9.21 -0.41 -12.25
N LEU A 130 9.00 -1.54 -12.94
CA LEU A 130 8.45 -2.76 -12.37
C LEU A 130 9.61 -3.71 -12.06
N TRP A 131 9.66 -4.16 -10.82
CA TRP A 131 10.65 -5.12 -10.32
C TRP A 131 9.98 -6.42 -9.94
N LEU A 132 10.67 -7.52 -10.20
CA LEU A 132 10.31 -8.88 -9.81
C LEU A 132 11.38 -9.44 -8.89
N TYR A 133 10.99 -9.95 -7.73
CA TYR A 133 11.83 -10.76 -6.87
C TYR A 133 11.40 -12.21 -6.93
N HIS A 134 12.29 -13.09 -7.38
CA HIS A 134 12.11 -14.53 -7.38
C HIS A 134 12.49 -15.09 -6.01
N ILE A 135 11.52 -15.56 -5.24
CA ILE A 135 11.74 -16.03 -3.86
C ILE A 135 12.63 -17.26 -3.84
N THR A 136 12.45 -18.19 -4.77
CA THR A 136 13.24 -19.42 -4.86
C THR A 136 14.72 -19.14 -5.11
N ASN A 137 15.01 -18.25 -6.04
CA ASN A 137 16.37 -17.95 -6.48
C ASN A 137 17.00 -16.78 -5.72
N LYS A 138 16.20 -16.04 -4.93
CA LYS A 138 16.60 -14.84 -4.18
C LYS A 138 17.22 -13.76 -5.08
N ILE A 139 16.65 -13.56 -6.27
CA ILE A 139 17.16 -12.65 -7.29
C ILE A 139 16.12 -11.57 -7.60
N TRP A 140 16.55 -10.30 -7.61
CA TRP A 140 15.81 -9.20 -8.15
C TRP A 140 16.03 -9.08 -9.67
N GLN A 141 14.95 -8.91 -10.40
CA GLN A 141 14.95 -8.66 -11.82
C GLN A 141 14.16 -7.38 -12.10
N LYS A 142 14.79 -6.42 -12.76
CA LYS A 142 14.06 -5.27 -13.30
C LYS A 142 13.35 -5.74 -14.57
N SER A 143 12.02 -5.60 -14.59
CA SER A 143 11.27 -5.79 -15.81
C SER A 143 11.71 -4.71 -16.82
N SER A 144 11.94 -5.10 -18.08
CA SER A 144 12.36 -4.16 -19.11
C SER A 144 11.41 -2.96 -19.17
N ASP A 145 11.90 -1.79 -19.56
CA ASP A 145 11.10 -0.61 -19.83
C ASP A 145 10.10 -0.92 -20.97
N ALA A 146 9.03 -1.62 -20.61
CA ALA A 146 8.00 -2.01 -21.56
C ALA A 146 7.24 -0.76 -22.00
N PRO A 147 7.07 -0.52 -23.28
CA PRO A 147 6.24 0.57 -23.77
C PRO A 147 4.82 0.43 -23.22
N ASN A 148 4.10 1.53 -23.09
CA ASN A 148 2.72 1.60 -22.61
C ASN A 148 2.51 1.36 -21.10
N GLY A 149 3.57 1.29 -20.29
CA GLY A 149 3.45 1.26 -18.84
C GLY A 149 3.05 2.62 -18.24
N PRO A 150 2.64 2.62 -16.94
CA PRO A 150 2.33 3.88 -16.25
C PRO A 150 3.55 4.79 -16.18
N SER A 151 3.32 6.11 -16.15
CA SER A 151 4.37 7.10 -15.85
C SER A 151 4.92 6.90 -14.43
N ALA A 152 6.08 7.52 -14.14
CA ALA A 152 6.66 7.54 -12.81
C ALA A 152 5.66 8.12 -11.80
N ARG A 153 5.46 7.41 -10.68
CA ARG A 153 4.43 7.76 -9.69
C ARG A 153 4.61 7.10 -8.35
N SER A 154 4.02 7.73 -7.34
CA SER A 154 3.93 7.24 -5.95
C SER A 154 2.48 7.24 -5.48
N GLY A 155 2.19 6.63 -4.34
CA GLY A 155 0.86 6.62 -3.77
C GLY A 155 -0.23 5.98 -4.63
N HIS A 156 0.14 5.38 -5.78
CA HIS A 156 -0.76 4.55 -6.59
C HIS A 156 -1.16 3.29 -5.81
N ARG A 157 -2.13 2.58 -6.33
CA ARG A 157 -2.49 1.25 -5.83
C ARG A 157 -2.29 0.21 -6.93
N MET A 158 -1.90 -0.98 -6.50
CA MET A 158 -1.71 -2.14 -7.37
C MET A 158 -2.35 -3.36 -6.74
N VAL A 159 -3.11 -4.12 -7.50
CA VAL A 159 -3.71 -5.39 -7.08
C VAL A 159 -3.48 -6.46 -8.13
N LEU A 160 -3.43 -7.71 -7.67
CA LEU A 160 -3.47 -8.88 -8.54
C LEU A 160 -4.92 -9.24 -8.84
N CYS A 161 -5.31 -9.17 -10.10
CA CYS A 161 -6.62 -9.63 -10.57
C CYS A 161 -6.43 -10.71 -11.63
N LYS A 162 -6.76 -11.95 -11.30
CA LYS A 162 -6.46 -13.12 -12.14
C LYS A 162 -4.94 -13.21 -12.39
N LYS A 163 -4.51 -13.08 -13.64
CA LYS A 163 -3.09 -13.09 -14.06
C LYS A 163 -2.58 -11.69 -14.47
N GLN A 164 -3.18 -10.64 -13.96
CA GLN A 164 -2.83 -9.26 -14.29
C GLN A 164 -2.58 -8.45 -13.02
N LEU A 165 -1.53 -7.64 -13.04
CA LEU A 165 -1.33 -6.58 -12.07
C LEU A 165 -2.07 -5.34 -12.59
N ILE A 166 -3.06 -4.87 -11.85
CA ILE A 166 -3.82 -3.66 -12.19
C ILE A 166 -3.33 -2.52 -11.33
N VAL A 167 -2.86 -1.46 -11.98
CA VAL A 167 -2.38 -0.22 -11.35
C VAL A 167 -3.39 0.89 -11.57
N PHE A 168 -3.72 1.63 -10.51
CA PHE A 168 -4.64 2.76 -10.54
C PHE A 168 -4.09 3.96 -9.80
N GLY A 169 -4.23 5.14 -10.40
CA GLY A 169 -4.03 6.43 -9.74
C GLY A 169 -2.58 6.72 -9.30
N GLY A 170 -2.44 7.40 -8.17
CA GLY A 170 -1.17 7.90 -7.67
C GLY A 170 -0.91 9.34 -8.03
N TYR A 171 0.30 9.82 -7.74
CA TYR A 171 0.73 11.17 -8.04
C TYR A 171 2.19 11.22 -8.48
N TYR A 172 2.55 12.31 -9.10
CA TYR A 172 3.92 12.75 -9.38
C TYR A 172 4.08 14.18 -8.85
N ASP A 173 5.16 14.44 -8.15
CA ASP A 173 5.49 15.75 -7.61
C ASP A 173 7.01 15.99 -7.74
N ASN A 174 7.40 17.17 -8.21
CA ASN A 174 8.80 17.59 -8.29
C ASN A 174 9.04 18.94 -7.59
N PHE A 175 8.22 19.27 -6.59
CA PHE A 175 8.17 20.54 -5.87
C PHE A 175 7.71 21.76 -6.69
N THR A 176 7.88 21.73 -7.99
CA THR A 176 7.45 22.83 -8.89
C THR A 176 6.05 22.56 -9.45
N ASN A 177 5.81 21.31 -9.83
CA ASN A 177 4.55 20.86 -10.41
C ASN A 177 4.18 19.50 -9.84
N TYR A 178 2.90 19.29 -9.65
CA TYR A 178 2.35 18.01 -9.25
C TYR A 178 1.19 17.60 -10.15
N VAL A 179 1.01 16.30 -10.30
CA VAL A 179 -0.08 15.70 -11.09
C VAL A 179 -0.62 14.51 -10.32
N TYR A 180 -1.93 14.46 -10.15
CA TYR A 180 -2.64 13.27 -9.67
C TYR A 180 -3.23 12.52 -10.86
N TYR A 181 -3.25 11.19 -10.76
CA TYR A 181 -3.69 10.30 -11.82
C TYR A 181 -5.00 9.60 -11.46
N ASN A 182 -5.79 9.24 -12.49
CA ASN A 182 -6.95 8.34 -12.41
C ASN A 182 -6.94 7.30 -13.54
N ASP A 183 -5.81 7.18 -14.21
CA ASP A 183 -5.59 6.19 -15.25
C ASP A 183 -5.50 4.77 -14.68
N VAL A 184 -5.76 3.79 -15.54
CA VAL A 184 -5.70 2.36 -15.22
C VAL A 184 -4.74 1.69 -16.19
N HIS A 185 -3.82 0.91 -15.66
CA HIS A 185 -2.89 0.11 -16.46
C HIS A 185 -2.93 -1.34 -16.00
N SER A 186 -2.82 -2.24 -16.94
CA SER A 186 -2.70 -3.68 -16.71
C SER A 186 -1.34 -4.17 -17.14
N PHE A 187 -0.67 -4.95 -16.29
CA PHE A 187 0.51 -5.73 -16.66
C PHE A 187 0.14 -7.21 -16.65
N SER A 188 0.28 -7.87 -17.79
CA SER A 188 -0.01 -9.29 -17.94
C SER A 188 1.16 -10.13 -17.44
N LEU A 189 0.89 -11.06 -16.52
CA LEU A 189 1.87 -12.05 -16.04
C LEU A 189 2.09 -13.22 -17.01
N GLU A 190 1.38 -13.25 -18.13
CA GLU A 190 1.53 -14.30 -19.16
C GLU A 190 2.51 -13.88 -20.26
N ASP A 191 2.41 -12.64 -20.73
CA ASP A 191 3.24 -12.12 -21.81
C ASP A 191 4.17 -10.98 -21.39
N TYR A 192 4.13 -10.59 -20.11
CA TYR A 192 4.98 -9.56 -19.51
C TYR A 192 4.87 -8.19 -20.21
N THR A 193 3.67 -7.83 -20.64
CA THR A 193 3.40 -6.58 -21.33
C THR A 193 2.48 -5.66 -20.55
N TRP A 194 2.74 -4.35 -20.63
CA TRP A 194 1.85 -3.31 -20.16
C TRP A 194 0.79 -2.96 -21.21
N ARG A 195 -0.43 -2.74 -20.75
CA ARG A 195 -1.55 -2.26 -21.56
C ARG A 195 -2.32 -1.19 -20.81
N PRO A 196 -2.53 0.01 -21.37
CA PRO A 196 -3.44 0.97 -20.80
C PRO A 196 -4.88 0.45 -20.92
N ILE A 197 -5.67 0.63 -19.88
CA ILE A 197 -7.09 0.34 -19.87
C ILE A 197 -7.84 1.66 -19.90
N VAL A 198 -8.80 1.80 -20.81
CA VAL A 198 -9.70 2.94 -20.91
C VAL A 198 -11.12 2.49 -20.55
N PRO A 199 -11.49 2.51 -19.26
CA PRO A 199 -12.81 2.06 -18.84
C PRO A 199 -13.90 3.01 -19.31
N SER A 200 -15.06 2.48 -19.67
CA SER A 200 -16.27 3.28 -19.90
C SER A 200 -16.88 3.76 -18.58
N GLY A 201 -17.84 4.69 -18.67
CA GLY A 201 -18.53 5.24 -17.51
C GLY A 201 -17.79 6.43 -16.87
N VAL A 202 -18.28 6.86 -15.69
CA VAL A 202 -17.70 8.01 -14.97
C VAL A 202 -16.59 7.52 -14.07
N ALA A 203 -15.37 7.90 -14.38
CA ALA A 203 -14.19 7.57 -13.59
C ALA A 203 -14.17 8.30 -12.24
N PRO A 204 -13.52 7.74 -11.20
CA PRO A 204 -13.17 8.51 -10.01
C PRO A 204 -12.28 9.69 -10.38
N ALA A 205 -12.35 10.77 -9.60
CA ALA A 205 -11.40 11.88 -9.72
C ALA A 205 -9.97 11.37 -9.51
N PRO A 206 -8.94 12.03 -10.11
CA PRO A 206 -7.55 11.71 -9.87
C PRO A 206 -7.22 11.69 -8.37
N ARG A 207 -6.49 10.66 -7.91
CA ARG A 207 -6.22 10.47 -6.48
C ARG A 207 -5.04 9.57 -6.20
N SER A 208 -4.40 9.79 -5.04
CA SER A 208 -3.40 8.92 -4.44
C SER A 208 -3.92 8.32 -3.13
N GLY A 209 -3.21 7.33 -2.58
CA GLY A 209 -3.46 6.82 -1.23
C GLY A 209 -4.84 6.18 -1.02
N CYS A 210 -5.60 5.87 -2.08
CA CYS A 210 -6.90 5.21 -1.96
C CYS A 210 -6.76 3.76 -1.47
N CYS A 211 -7.83 3.16 -1.00
CA CYS A 211 -7.94 1.73 -0.77
C CYS A 211 -8.34 1.03 -2.07
N MET A 212 -7.74 -0.14 -2.36
CA MET A 212 -8.02 -0.91 -3.57
C MET A 212 -8.02 -2.40 -3.26
N ALA A 213 -9.04 -3.12 -3.73
CA ALA A 213 -9.21 -4.56 -3.51
C ALA A 213 -9.70 -5.25 -4.78
N ALA A 214 -9.06 -6.36 -5.16
CA ALA A 214 -9.57 -7.24 -6.20
C ALA A 214 -10.55 -8.24 -5.58
N LEU A 215 -11.78 -8.30 -6.12
CA LEU A 215 -12.84 -9.19 -5.68
C LEU A 215 -12.75 -10.55 -6.38
N PRO A 216 -13.29 -11.63 -5.80
CA PRO A 216 -13.23 -12.97 -6.40
C PRO A 216 -13.90 -13.07 -7.77
N ASP A 217 -14.89 -12.24 -8.05
CA ASP A 217 -15.59 -12.17 -9.34
C ASP A 217 -14.82 -11.38 -10.43
N GLY A 218 -13.66 -10.85 -10.08
CA GLY A 218 -12.78 -10.08 -10.97
C GLY A 218 -13.09 -8.58 -11.01
N ARG A 219 -14.07 -8.08 -10.27
CA ARG A 219 -14.24 -6.63 -10.07
C ARG A 219 -13.15 -6.10 -9.15
N ILE A 220 -12.87 -4.81 -9.26
CA ILE A 220 -11.89 -4.13 -8.40
C ILE A 220 -12.59 -2.96 -7.71
N LEU A 221 -12.52 -2.95 -6.39
CA LEU A 221 -13.06 -1.89 -5.56
C LEU A 221 -12.01 -0.82 -5.33
N ILE A 222 -12.40 0.46 -5.45
CA ILE A 222 -11.61 1.63 -5.09
C ILE A 222 -12.41 2.48 -4.11
N TYR A 223 -11.78 2.89 -2.99
CA TYR A 223 -12.41 3.71 -1.96
C TYR A 223 -11.45 4.78 -1.44
N GLY A 224 -11.96 6.00 -1.27
CA GLY A 224 -11.24 7.08 -0.61
C GLY A 224 -10.04 7.60 -1.39
N GLY A 225 -9.04 8.06 -0.67
CA GLY A 225 -7.82 8.65 -1.19
C GLY A 225 -7.79 10.17 -1.07
N TYR A 226 -6.73 10.76 -1.60
CA TYR A 226 -6.47 12.20 -1.52
C TYR A 226 -5.99 12.74 -2.86
N SER A 227 -6.36 13.97 -3.15
CA SER A 227 -5.79 14.73 -4.26
C SER A 227 -5.66 16.20 -3.87
N LYS A 228 -4.79 16.90 -4.57
CA LYS A 228 -4.51 18.31 -4.41
C LYS A 228 -4.64 18.97 -5.77
N GLU A 229 -5.27 20.10 -5.84
CA GLU A 229 -5.41 20.89 -7.06
C GLU A 229 -5.05 22.36 -6.83
N LYS A 230 -4.43 22.97 -7.82
CA LYS A 230 -4.03 24.36 -7.76
C LYS A 230 -5.22 25.25 -8.09
N ILE A 231 -5.67 26.07 -7.14
CA ILE A 231 -6.77 27.00 -7.33
C ILE A 231 -6.25 28.36 -7.82
N LYS A 232 -5.15 28.85 -7.23
CA LYS A 232 -4.48 30.11 -7.58
C LYS A 232 -2.97 29.90 -7.56
N LYS A 233 -2.20 30.93 -7.95
CA LYS A 233 -0.75 30.85 -8.11
C LYS A 233 -0.04 30.21 -6.90
N ASP A 234 -0.47 30.52 -5.68
CA ASP A 234 0.16 30.06 -4.44
C ASP A 234 -0.86 29.41 -3.47
N VAL A 235 -2.03 28.99 -3.98
CA VAL A 235 -3.08 28.37 -3.17
C VAL A 235 -3.45 27.01 -3.75
N ASP A 236 -3.15 25.98 -3.00
CA ASP A 236 -3.54 24.60 -3.31
C ASP A 236 -4.72 24.19 -2.42
N LYS A 237 -5.64 23.41 -3.00
CA LYS A 237 -6.75 22.82 -2.25
C LYS A 237 -6.59 21.31 -2.18
N GLY A 238 -6.47 20.81 -0.96
CA GLY A 238 -6.56 19.38 -0.66
C GLY A 238 -8.00 18.87 -0.72
N THR A 239 -8.20 17.67 -1.24
CA THR A 239 -9.50 16.99 -1.25
C THR A 239 -9.34 15.58 -0.74
N VAL A 240 -9.98 15.28 0.38
CA VAL A 240 -10.11 13.91 0.91
C VAL A 240 -11.33 13.27 0.27
N HIS A 241 -11.11 12.21 -0.52
CA HIS A 241 -12.18 11.47 -1.17
C HIS A 241 -12.79 10.44 -0.20
N ASN A 242 -14.10 10.27 -0.25
CA ASN A 242 -14.85 9.28 0.53
C ASN A 242 -15.86 8.49 -0.30
N ASP A 243 -15.77 8.61 -1.62
CA ASP A 243 -16.60 7.90 -2.58
C ASP A 243 -16.02 6.50 -2.86
N MET A 244 -16.88 5.64 -3.41
CA MET A 244 -16.54 4.25 -3.72
C MET A 244 -16.91 3.93 -5.16
N PHE A 245 -16.02 3.22 -5.84
CA PHE A 245 -16.19 2.77 -7.22
C PHE A 245 -15.84 1.30 -7.36
N LEU A 246 -16.50 0.67 -8.30
CA LEU A 246 -16.16 -0.65 -8.83
C LEU A 246 -15.67 -0.49 -10.27
N LEU A 247 -14.48 -0.99 -10.53
CA LEU A 247 -13.96 -1.22 -11.86
C LEU A 247 -14.37 -2.64 -12.26
N THR A 248 -15.31 -2.75 -13.19
CA THR A 248 -15.97 -4.01 -13.56
C THR A 248 -15.51 -4.46 -14.94
N PRO A 249 -14.92 -5.68 -15.08
CA PRO A 249 -14.54 -6.20 -16.38
C PRO A 249 -15.78 -6.58 -17.21
N ASP A 250 -15.72 -6.39 -18.52
CA ASP A 250 -16.73 -6.91 -19.44
C ASP A 250 -16.57 -8.43 -19.54
N LYS A 251 -17.63 -9.16 -19.20
CA LYS A 251 -17.63 -10.63 -19.21
C LYS A 251 -17.49 -11.23 -20.62
N ASN A 252 -17.87 -10.46 -21.64
CA ASN A 252 -17.84 -10.89 -23.04
C ASN A 252 -16.56 -10.47 -23.76
N ASP A 253 -15.65 -9.79 -23.06
CA ASP A 253 -14.38 -9.36 -23.63
C ASP A 253 -13.29 -10.41 -23.45
N SER A 254 -12.88 -11.04 -24.53
CA SER A 254 -11.77 -11.99 -24.55
C SER A 254 -10.38 -11.34 -24.42
N THR A 255 -10.27 -10.03 -24.66
CA THR A 255 -9.01 -9.30 -24.56
C THR A 255 -8.62 -8.93 -23.13
N GLY A 256 -9.60 -8.92 -22.20
CA GLY A 256 -9.40 -8.49 -20.81
C GLY A 256 -9.16 -6.98 -20.65
N LEU A 257 -9.42 -6.18 -21.69
CA LEU A 257 -9.15 -4.74 -21.71
C LEU A 257 -10.42 -3.88 -21.63
N LYS A 258 -11.61 -4.46 -21.80
CA LYS A 258 -12.87 -3.73 -21.69
C LYS A 258 -13.35 -3.73 -20.24
N TRP A 259 -13.41 -2.55 -19.66
CA TRP A 259 -13.82 -2.33 -18.29
C TRP A 259 -14.82 -1.18 -18.21
N LYS A 260 -15.55 -1.12 -17.10
CA LYS A 260 -16.53 -0.06 -16.83
C LYS A 260 -16.42 0.41 -15.38
N TRP A 261 -16.44 1.72 -15.18
CA TRP A 261 -16.60 2.33 -13.88
C TRP A 261 -18.06 2.33 -13.43
N VAL A 262 -18.29 1.92 -12.20
CA VAL A 262 -19.60 1.97 -11.54
C VAL A 262 -19.42 2.62 -10.17
N LYS A 263 -20.03 3.77 -9.96
CA LYS A 263 -20.07 4.42 -8.65
C LYS A 263 -21.00 3.64 -7.73
N VAL A 264 -20.55 3.33 -6.51
CA VAL A 264 -21.29 2.53 -5.53
C VAL A 264 -21.52 3.36 -4.27
N LYS A 265 -22.69 3.25 -3.68
CA LYS A 265 -23.00 3.83 -2.38
C LYS A 265 -22.89 2.73 -1.33
N PRO A 266 -21.82 2.71 -0.50
CA PRO A 266 -21.70 1.69 0.54
C PRO A 266 -22.72 1.91 1.64
N GLY A 267 -23.20 0.82 2.21
CA GLY A 267 -24.05 0.83 3.41
C GLY A 267 -23.25 0.82 4.71
N GLY A 268 -23.94 0.91 5.83
CA GLY A 268 -23.41 0.74 7.18
C GLY A 268 -22.56 1.89 7.72
N ALA A 269 -21.81 1.61 8.78
CA ALA A 269 -20.98 2.58 9.52
C ALA A 269 -19.61 2.75 8.86
N ARG A 270 -19.54 3.61 7.83
CA ARG A 270 -18.31 3.89 7.11
C ARG A 270 -17.35 4.78 7.93
N PRO A 271 -16.02 4.65 7.72
CA PRO A 271 -15.06 5.58 8.30
C PRO A 271 -15.38 7.03 7.90
N LEU A 272 -15.09 7.98 8.80
CA LEU A 272 -15.10 9.40 8.45
C LEU A 272 -14.09 9.65 7.30
N PRO A 273 -14.28 10.70 6.48
CA PRO A 273 -13.33 11.08 5.45
C PRO A 273 -11.94 11.23 6.05
N ARG A 274 -10.95 10.58 5.45
CA ARG A 274 -9.56 10.61 5.93
C ARG A 274 -8.58 10.18 4.85
N SER A 275 -7.35 10.66 4.93
CA SER A 275 -6.22 10.24 4.12
C SER A 275 -5.34 9.25 4.88
N GLY A 276 -4.39 8.59 4.20
CA GLY A 276 -3.44 7.66 4.84
C GLY A 276 -4.06 6.42 5.49
N LEU A 277 -5.30 6.07 5.11
CA LEU A 277 -5.99 4.86 5.57
C LEU A 277 -5.29 3.61 5.06
N SER A 278 -4.94 2.70 5.98
CA SER A 278 -4.36 1.40 5.63
C SER A 278 -5.46 0.36 5.41
N MET A 279 -5.27 -0.55 4.44
CA MET A 279 -6.24 -1.61 4.16
C MET A 279 -5.56 -2.97 3.96
N ALA A 280 -6.14 -4.02 4.53
CA ALA A 280 -5.80 -5.41 4.28
C ALA A 280 -7.04 -6.21 3.91
N VAL A 281 -6.88 -7.15 2.98
CA VAL A 281 -7.97 -7.95 2.42
C VAL A 281 -7.78 -9.41 2.80
N THR A 282 -8.86 -10.09 3.17
CA THR A 282 -8.85 -11.54 3.47
C THR A 282 -8.58 -12.37 2.21
N VAL A 283 -8.15 -13.61 2.42
CA VAL A 283 -8.07 -14.61 1.35
C VAL A 283 -9.02 -15.76 1.70
N PRO A 284 -10.10 -15.99 0.94
CA PRO A 284 -10.55 -15.24 -0.24
C PRO A 284 -10.97 -13.79 0.09
N ALA A 285 -11.00 -12.92 -0.92
CA ALA A 285 -11.26 -11.48 -0.79
C ALA A 285 -12.77 -11.20 -0.56
N THR A 286 -13.30 -11.63 0.57
CA THR A 286 -14.69 -11.40 0.98
C THR A 286 -14.82 -10.24 1.96
N LYS A 287 -13.75 -9.94 2.70
CA LYS A 287 -13.70 -8.88 3.71
C LYS A 287 -12.43 -8.05 3.57
N ALA A 288 -12.52 -6.75 3.85
CA ALA A 288 -11.38 -5.87 3.98
C ALA A 288 -11.41 -5.18 5.35
N TYR A 289 -10.26 -5.13 6.01
CA TYR A 289 -10.08 -4.38 7.25
C TYR A 289 -9.34 -3.09 6.93
N THR A 290 -9.77 -1.98 7.55
CA THR A 290 -9.09 -0.69 7.44
C THR A 290 -8.78 -0.14 8.81
N PHE A 291 -7.60 0.48 8.95
CA PHE A 291 -7.12 1.02 10.21
C PHE A 291 -6.55 2.42 10.05
N GLY A 292 -6.86 3.29 10.99
CA GLY A 292 -6.23 4.58 11.18
C GLY A 292 -6.57 5.62 10.10
N GLY A 293 -5.57 6.40 9.72
CA GLY A 293 -5.67 7.54 8.81
C GLY A 293 -5.70 8.86 9.55
N VAL A 294 -5.70 9.97 8.80
CA VAL A 294 -5.73 11.33 9.31
C VAL A 294 -6.79 12.15 8.58
N TYR A 295 -7.44 13.03 9.30
CA TYR A 295 -8.30 14.07 8.75
C TYR A 295 -7.70 15.43 9.10
N ASP A 296 -7.25 16.14 8.09
CA ASP A 296 -6.71 17.48 8.24
C ASP A 296 -7.85 18.50 8.22
N VAL A 297 -7.91 19.35 9.23
CA VAL A 297 -8.84 20.47 9.32
C VAL A 297 -8.03 21.73 9.09
N GLU A 298 -8.28 22.43 7.99
CA GLU A 298 -7.78 23.80 7.78
C GLU A 298 -8.73 24.75 8.50
N GLU A 299 -8.45 25.11 9.75
CA GLU A 299 -9.22 26.12 10.49
C GLU A 299 -8.74 27.56 10.15
N SER A 300 -7.47 27.72 9.76
CA SER A 300 -6.88 28.96 9.24
C SER A 300 -5.58 28.65 8.47
N GLU A 301 -5.01 29.66 7.75
CA GLU A 301 -3.72 29.50 7.07
C GLU A 301 -2.54 29.21 8.02
N GLU A 302 -2.72 29.46 9.32
CA GLU A 302 -1.69 29.31 10.35
C GLU A 302 -1.91 28.09 11.28
N ASP A 303 -3.15 27.52 11.35
CA ASP A 303 -3.50 26.39 12.20
C ASP A 303 -3.95 25.17 11.37
N LEU A 304 -2.99 24.35 10.97
CA LEU A 304 -3.22 23.01 10.42
C LEU A 304 -3.23 22.00 11.57
N SER A 305 -4.40 21.50 11.96
CA SER A 305 -4.48 20.42 12.94
C SER A 305 -4.96 19.15 12.27
N GLY A 306 -4.16 18.07 12.35
CA GLY A 306 -4.51 16.75 11.88
C GLY A 306 -5.15 15.90 12.99
N THR A 307 -6.36 15.39 12.77
CA THR A 307 -6.95 14.38 13.67
C THR A 307 -6.56 12.99 13.21
N PHE A 308 -5.67 12.32 13.95
CA PHE A 308 -5.26 10.95 13.70
C PHE A 308 -6.25 9.96 14.32
N PHE A 309 -6.48 8.84 13.64
CA PHE A 309 -7.41 7.81 14.07
C PHE A 309 -6.70 6.50 14.41
N ASN A 310 -7.31 5.70 15.30
CA ASN A 310 -6.91 4.33 15.62
C ASN A 310 -8.07 3.34 15.56
N ASP A 311 -9.16 3.74 14.92
CA ASP A 311 -10.33 2.90 14.73
C ASP A 311 -10.10 1.81 13.67
N LEU A 312 -10.73 0.67 13.89
CA LEU A 312 -10.72 -0.47 12.98
C LEU A 312 -12.10 -0.62 12.36
N HIS A 313 -12.16 -0.69 11.04
CA HIS A 313 -13.40 -0.93 10.30
C HIS A 313 -13.28 -2.18 9.44
N LEU A 314 -14.40 -2.84 9.27
CA LEU A 314 -14.58 -3.98 8.39
C LEU A 314 -15.49 -3.56 7.23
N LEU A 315 -15.05 -3.79 6.00
CA LEU A 315 -15.86 -3.71 4.81
C LEU A 315 -16.18 -5.14 4.32
N ASP A 316 -17.45 -5.49 4.30
CA ASP A 316 -17.95 -6.66 3.58
C ASP A 316 -17.89 -6.34 2.08
N LEU A 317 -17.04 -7.07 1.35
CA LEU A 317 -16.77 -6.79 -0.07
C LEU A 317 -17.86 -7.34 -1.00
N GLU A 318 -18.68 -8.27 -0.53
CA GLU A 318 -19.78 -8.85 -1.30
C GLU A 318 -21.03 -7.95 -1.20
N GLN A 319 -21.37 -7.55 0.02
CA GLN A 319 -22.56 -6.73 0.31
C GLN A 319 -22.26 -5.23 0.19
N VAL A 320 -21.00 -4.83 0.19
CA VAL A 320 -20.53 -3.43 0.21
C VAL A 320 -21.07 -2.68 1.44
N ILE A 321 -20.91 -3.29 2.61
CA ILE A 321 -21.40 -2.77 3.89
C ILE A 321 -20.23 -2.58 4.85
N TRP A 322 -20.12 -1.39 5.42
CA TRP A 322 -19.15 -1.05 6.45
C TRP A 322 -19.66 -1.39 7.85
N ARG A 323 -18.75 -1.84 8.71
CA ARG A 323 -18.98 -2.12 10.12
C ARG A 323 -17.81 -1.61 10.94
N THR A 324 -18.08 -0.99 12.09
CA THR A 324 -17.03 -0.67 13.06
C THR A 324 -16.68 -1.93 13.85
N VAL A 325 -15.39 -2.20 14.03
CA VAL A 325 -14.90 -3.33 14.82
C VAL A 325 -14.51 -2.84 16.20
N THR A 326 -15.21 -3.34 17.23
CA THR A 326 -14.89 -3.06 18.62
C THR A 326 -14.29 -4.30 19.26
N LEU A 327 -13.12 -4.14 19.90
CA LEU A 327 -12.44 -5.27 20.54
C LEU A 327 -13.17 -5.64 21.86
N LYS A 328 -13.32 -6.95 22.13
CA LYS A 328 -13.84 -7.43 23.41
C LYS A 328 -12.81 -7.16 24.50
N GLY A 329 -13.24 -6.54 25.59
CA GLY A 329 -12.38 -6.15 26.71
C GLY A 329 -12.04 -4.66 26.77
N ALA A 330 -12.31 -3.90 25.72
CA ALA A 330 -12.26 -2.44 25.79
C ALA A 330 -13.35 -1.93 26.76
N LYS A 331 -12.95 -1.36 27.89
CA LYS A 331 -13.92 -0.70 28.79
C LYS A 331 -14.50 0.52 28.06
N LYS A 332 -15.85 0.60 27.98
CA LYS A 332 -16.50 1.86 27.64
C LYS A 332 -16.06 2.92 28.66
N VAL A 333 -15.43 3.98 28.20
CA VAL A 333 -15.36 5.21 28.98
C VAL A 333 -16.78 5.79 28.93
N GLU A 334 -17.54 5.59 29.99
CA GLU A 334 -18.81 6.30 30.20
C GLU A 334 -18.44 7.77 30.38
N GLY A 335 -18.72 8.60 29.38
CA GLY A 335 -18.62 10.03 29.46
C GLY A 335 -19.63 10.55 30.47
N GLU A 336 -19.16 11.36 31.42
CA GLU A 336 -19.97 12.11 32.36
C GLU A 336 -21.09 12.84 31.62
N THR A 337 -22.31 12.57 32.04
CA THR A 337 -23.52 13.32 31.63
C THR A 337 -23.44 14.72 32.22
N MET A 338 -23.22 15.71 31.36
CA MET A 338 -23.64 17.09 31.70
C MET A 338 -25.05 17.30 31.14
N ASP A 339 -25.98 17.47 32.03
CA ASP A 339 -27.33 17.88 31.73
C ASP A 339 -27.33 19.25 31.04
N ALA A 340 -27.84 19.28 29.84
CA ALA A 340 -28.32 20.49 29.18
C ALA A 340 -29.62 20.14 28.50
N GLU A 341 -30.68 20.61 29.11
CA GLU A 341 -32.03 20.63 28.58
C GLU A 341 -32.04 21.35 27.22
N MET A 342 -32.49 20.69 26.17
CA MET A 342 -33.04 21.31 24.98
C MET A 342 -34.06 20.37 24.32
N GLU A 343 -35.18 20.98 23.97
CA GLU A 343 -36.48 20.50 23.56
C GLU A 343 -36.46 19.37 22.50
N GLU A 344 -37.41 18.47 22.67
CA GLU A 344 -37.75 17.30 21.86
C GLU A 344 -38.19 17.67 20.45
N SER A 345 -37.57 17.05 19.45
CA SER A 345 -38.25 16.57 18.26
C SER A 345 -37.87 15.10 18.06
N GLU A 346 -38.80 14.21 18.18
CA GLU A 346 -38.62 12.76 18.06
C GLU A 346 -38.11 12.39 16.66
N PRO A 347 -36.95 11.67 16.54
CA PRO A 347 -36.62 10.92 15.33
C PRO A 347 -37.04 9.45 15.53
N GLU A 348 -37.65 8.86 14.52
CA GLU A 348 -37.95 7.44 14.46
C GLU A 348 -36.79 6.54 14.83
N PRO A 349 -36.98 5.39 15.49
CA PRO A 349 -35.91 4.56 16.00
C PRO A 349 -35.16 3.87 14.84
N ALA A 350 -33.92 4.28 14.60
CA ALA A 350 -33.02 3.55 13.74
C ALA A 350 -32.65 2.21 14.41
N VAL A 351 -33.09 1.10 13.81
CA VAL A 351 -32.79 -0.24 14.29
C VAL A 351 -31.29 -0.52 14.09
N SER A 352 -30.54 -0.57 15.17
CA SER A 352 -29.17 -1.06 15.15
C SER A 352 -29.14 -2.57 15.40
N THR A 353 -28.51 -3.33 14.51
CA THR A 353 -28.33 -4.76 14.69
C THR A 353 -26.91 -5.02 15.24
N VAL A 354 -26.83 -5.69 16.37
CA VAL A 354 -25.55 -6.11 16.96
C VAL A 354 -25.31 -7.57 16.61
N VAL A 355 -24.22 -7.84 15.91
CA VAL A 355 -23.76 -9.20 15.62
C VAL A 355 -22.57 -9.50 16.53
N ASP A 356 -22.69 -10.50 17.38
CA ASP A 356 -21.65 -10.97 18.29
C ASP A 356 -21.25 -12.41 17.89
N ASP A 357 -20.03 -12.57 17.35
CA ASP A 357 -19.49 -13.86 16.91
C ASP A 357 -18.57 -14.52 17.97
N GLY A 358 -18.58 -14.00 19.19
CA GLY A 358 -17.77 -14.53 20.29
C GLY A 358 -16.37 -13.89 20.40
N ILE A 359 -15.89 -13.21 19.35
CA ILE A 359 -14.55 -12.61 19.25
C ILE A 359 -14.63 -11.09 19.12
N PHE A 360 -15.55 -10.63 18.28
CA PHE A 360 -15.78 -9.21 18.00
C PHE A 360 -17.24 -8.84 18.26
N LYS A 361 -17.44 -7.63 18.76
CA LYS A 361 -18.75 -6.99 18.78
C LYS A 361 -18.84 -6.03 17.58
N VAL A 362 -19.71 -6.34 16.61
CA VAL A 362 -19.89 -5.50 15.42
C VAL A 362 -21.23 -4.80 15.51
N THR A 363 -21.23 -3.46 15.45
CA THR A 363 -22.44 -2.66 15.43
C THR A 363 -22.72 -2.20 13.99
N VAL A 364 -23.90 -2.53 13.49
CA VAL A 364 -24.40 -2.11 12.17
C VAL A 364 -25.45 -1.02 12.38
N GLY A 365 -25.14 0.20 11.96
CA GLY A 365 -26.06 1.34 12.08
C GLY A 365 -25.41 2.64 11.62
N PRO A 366 -26.17 3.74 11.51
CA PRO A 366 -25.59 5.04 11.23
C PRO A 366 -24.63 5.44 12.36
N ALA A 367 -23.41 5.85 11.99
CA ALA A 367 -22.44 6.33 12.95
C ALA A 367 -22.95 7.59 13.62
N LEU A 368 -23.10 7.55 14.94
CA LEU A 368 -23.24 8.76 15.72
C LEU A 368 -21.97 9.62 15.54
N PRO A 369 -22.08 10.95 15.42
CA PRO A 369 -20.90 11.81 15.29
C PRO A 369 -20.02 11.63 16.53
N GLN A 370 -18.91 10.94 16.38
CA GLN A 370 -17.88 10.90 17.41
C GLN A 370 -17.30 12.32 17.51
N LYS A 371 -17.46 12.98 18.66
CA LYS A 371 -16.69 14.19 18.95
C LYS A 371 -15.22 13.84 18.82
N ALA A 372 -14.49 14.66 18.09
CA ALA A 372 -13.04 14.56 17.97
C ALA A 372 -12.44 14.38 19.39
N ALA A 373 -11.82 13.24 19.63
CA ALA A 373 -11.14 13.00 20.89
C ALA A 373 -9.96 13.97 20.94
N LYS A 374 -9.92 14.80 21.98
CA LYS A 374 -8.72 15.59 22.29
C LYS A 374 -7.55 14.61 22.40
N THR A 375 -6.42 14.95 21.79
CA THR A 375 -5.17 14.18 21.85
C THR A 375 -4.92 13.68 23.27
N PRO A 376 -4.78 12.36 23.50
CA PRO A 376 -4.54 11.83 24.83
C PRO A 376 -3.19 12.33 25.34
N ASP A 377 -3.19 12.84 26.57
CA ASP A 377 -1.97 13.16 27.32
C ASP A 377 -1.11 11.88 27.43
N PRO A 378 0.12 11.85 26.92
CA PRO A 378 0.97 10.65 26.94
C PRO A 378 1.37 10.19 28.36
N SER A 379 1.06 10.95 29.40
CA SER A 379 1.32 10.58 30.80
C SER A 379 0.24 9.70 31.43
N LYS A 380 -0.92 9.55 30.79
CA LYS A 380 -1.96 8.60 31.22
C LYS A 380 -1.85 7.33 30.42
N GLN A 381 -1.02 6.38 30.85
CA GLN A 381 -1.10 5.00 30.40
C GLN A 381 -2.50 4.47 30.73
N SER A 382 -3.37 4.42 29.71
CA SER A 382 -4.56 3.59 29.78
C SER A 382 -4.11 2.13 29.71
N ASP A 383 -4.60 1.28 30.60
CA ASP A 383 -4.37 -0.18 30.61
C ASP A 383 -4.93 -0.90 29.36
N GLU A 384 -5.24 -0.19 28.29
CA GLU A 384 -5.77 -0.73 27.05
C GLU A 384 -4.66 -0.91 26.01
N PHE A 385 -4.42 -2.15 25.68
CA PHE A 385 -3.49 -2.60 24.64
C PHE A 385 -4.06 -2.30 23.23
N ALA A 386 -4.15 -1.02 22.86
CA ALA A 386 -4.59 -0.58 21.55
C ALA A 386 -3.46 0.17 20.81
N PRO A 387 -3.32 -0.02 19.48
CA PRO A 387 -2.39 0.79 18.70
C PRO A 387 -2.74 2.27 18.82
N SER A 388 -1.73 3.14 18.92
CA SER A 388 -1.94 4.58 18.90
C SER A 388 -2.54 5.06 17.57
N PRO A 389 -3.23 6.22 17.56
CA PRO A 389 -3.70 6.84 16.33
C PRO A 389 -2.53 7.04 15.33
N ARG A 390 -2.72 6.66 14.08
CA ARG A 390 -1.67 6.72 13.05
C ARG A 390 -2.18 6.66 11.62
N MET A 391 -1.37 7.13 10.69
CA MET A 391 -1.60 6.97 9.26
C MET A 391 -0.47 6.21 8.58
N SER A 392 -0.68 5.77 7.34
CA SER A 392 0.33 5.16 6.45
C SER A 392 1.08 3.98 7.07
N SER A 393 0.42 3.24 7.96
CA SER A 393 0.94 2.00 8.57
C SER A 393 0.88 0.83 7.58
N GLY A 394 1.72 -0.17 7.80
CA GLY A 394 1.58 -1.47 7.16
C GLY A 394 0.43 -2.26 7.77
N LEU A 395 -0.50 -2.75 6.96
CA LEU A 395 -1.59 -3.61 7.40
C LEU A 395 -1.64 -4.85 6.51
N ALA A 396 -1.63 -6.04 7.09
CA ALA A 396 -1.62 -7.30 6.37
C ALA A 396 -2.45 -8.36 7.07
N ILE A 397 -3.01 -9.32 6.32
CA ILE A 397 -3.71 -10.49 6.87
C ILE A 397 -2.98 -11.75 6.41
N LYS A 398 -2.62 -12.61 7.36
CA LYS A 398 -2.03 -13.92 7.11
C LYS A 398 -2.66 -14.95 8.06
N ASN A 399 -3.13 -16.06 7.51
CA ASN A 399 -3.73 -17.16 8.27
C ASN A 399 -4.84 -16.73 9.27
N GLY A 400 -5.70 -15.77 8.85
CA GLY A 400 -6.78 -15.25 9.69
C GLY A 400 -6.34 -14.27 10.79
N VAL A 401 -5.07 -13.91 10.85
CA VAL A 401 -4.52 -12.91 11.77
C VAL A 401 -4.27 -11.60 11.03
N LEU A 402 -4.77 -10.50 11.58
CA LEU A 402 -4.49 -9.15 11.12
C LEU A 402 -3.22 -8.62 11.80
N TYR A 403 -2.29 -8.11 11.03
CA TYR A 403 -1.02 -7.56 11.49
C TYR A 403 -0.93 -6.08 11.13
N LEU A 404 -0.47 -5.27 12.09
CA LEU A 404 -0.22 -3.84 11.94
C LEU A 404 1.24 -3.53 12.25
N TYR A 405 1.91 -2.72 11.41
CA TYR A 405 3.30 -2.31 11.62
C TYR A 405 3.53 -0.84 11.31
N GLY A 406 4.19 -0.13 12.24
CA GLY A 406 4.70 1.21 12.05
C GLY A 406 3.64 2.27 11.71
N GLY A 407 3.98 3.18 10.84
CA GLY A 407 3.16 4.31 10.42
C GLY A 407 3.67 5.64 10.96
N LEU A 408 2.90 6.70 10.78
CA LEU A 408 3.17 8.06 11.24
C LEU A 408 2.09 8.52 12.20
N CYS A 409 2.48 9.25 13.23
CA CYS A 409 1.58 10.01 14.12
C CYS A 409 2.20 11.36 14.45
N GLU A 410 1.40 12.26 15.00
CA GLU A 410 1.86 13.54 15.54
C GLU A 410 1.71 13.57 17.07
N VAL A 411 2.70 14.10 17.75
CA VAL A 411 2.69 14.35 19.20
C VAL A 411 3.19 15.77 19.42
N GLY A 412 2.25 16.67 19.72
CA GLY A 412 2.53 18.12 19.67
C GLY A 412 2.97 18.51 18.26
N ASP A 413 4.02 19.31 18.14
CA ASP A 413 4.56 19.80 16.86
C ASP A 413 5.51 18.80 16.17
N LYS A 414 5.55 17.52 16.61
CA LYS A 414 6.51 16.54 16.10
C LYS A 414 5.81 15.39 15.39
N THR A 415 6.19 15.15 14.15
CA THR A 415 5.85 13.92 13.42
C THR A 415 6.75 12.78 13.88
N ILE A 416 6.16 11.68 14.32
CA ILE A 416 6.85 10.49 14.81
C ILE A 416 6.61 9.33 13.86
N THR A 417 7.69 8.71 13.38
CA THR A 417 7.62 7.43 12.66
C THR A 417 7.69 6.27 13.67
N LEU A 418 6.75 5.36 13.59
CA LEU A 418 6.58 4.25 14.52
C LEU A 418 7.30 2.98 14.06
N CYS A 419 7.60 2.07 15.01
CA CYS A 419 8.18 0.74 14.74
C CYS A 419 7.48 -0.38 15.50
N ASP A 420 6.37 -0.08 16.17
CA ASP A 420 5.61 -1.05 16.92
C ASP A 420 4.89 -2.04 15.98
N PHE A 421 4.69 -3.25 16.48
CA PHE A 421 4.08 -4.35 15.76
C PHE A 421 2.95 -4.94 16.58
N TYR A 422 1.77 -5.05 15.99
CA TYR A 422 0.58 -5.62 16.60
C TYR A 422 0.03 -6.75 15.78
N SER A 423 -0.57 -7.72 16.44
CA SER A 423 -1.35 -8.77 15.80
C SER A 423 -2.72 -8.91 16.46
N LEU A 424 -3.74 -9.14 15.63
CA LEU A 424 -5.11 -9.37 16.07
C LEU A 424 -5.62 -10.64 15.39
N GLY A 425 -5.84 -11.69 16.17
CA GLY A 425 -6.28 -12.99 15.69
C GLY A 425 -7.47 -13.53 16.48
N ASN A 426 -7.84 -14.76 16.22
CA ASN A 426 -8.93 -15.47 16.90
C ASN A 426 -8.72 -15.62 18.42
N CYS A 427 -7.50 -15.51 18.89
CA CYS A 427 -7.17 -15.32 20.30
C CYS A 427 -6.60 -13.90 20.40
N LEU A 428 -7.28 -12.99 21.07
CA LEU A 428 -6.82 -11.64 21.37
C LEU A 428 -5.51 -11.68 22.17
N HIS A 429 -4.41 -11.91 21.47
CA HIS A 429 -3.07 -11.66 21.98
C HIS A 429 -2.52 -10.47 21.18
N LEU A 430 -2.70 -9.28 21.74
CA LEU A 430 -1.91 -8.14 21.36
C LEU A 430 -0.48 -8.45 21.83
N VAL A 431 0.37 -8.84 20.92
CA VAL A 431 1.78 -9.08 21.21
C VAL A 431 2.53 -7.83 20.82
N ASN A 432 2.83 -7.00 21.82
CA ASN A 432 3.80 -5.92 21.70
C ASN A 432 5.19 -6.52 21.95
N GLN A 433 5.84 -7.07 20.92
CA GLN A 433 7.13 -7.75 21.11
C GLN A 433 8.33 -7.01 20.51
N TRP A 434 8.15 -5.80 19.98
CA TRP A 434 9.21 -5.12 19.23
C TRP A 434 9.44 -3.67 19.67
N CYS A 435 9.28 -3.34 20.92
CA CYS A 435 9.78 -2.10 21.51
C CYS A 435 11.05 -2.42 22.29
N ALA A 436 12.22 -2.16 21.71
CA ALA A 436 13.47 -2.02 22.42
C ALA A 436 13.89 -0.57 22.39
#